data_83c2cc40512555494092389994d84004
#
_entry.id   83c2cc40512555494092389994d84004
#
_cell.length_a   1.000
_cell.length_b   1.000
_cell.length_c   1.000
_cell.angle_alpha   90.00
_cell.angle_beta   90.00
_cell.angle_gamma   90.00
#
_symmetry.space_group_name_H-M   'P 1'
#
loop_
_entity.id
_entity.type
_entity.pdbx_description
1 polymer ?
#
loop_
_entity_poly.entity_id
_entity_poly.type
_entity_poly.pdbx_seq_one_letter_code
_entity_poly.pdbx_strand_id
1 'polypeptide(L)'
;MEGDLANLPAIVALKKKYNCSIMVDEAHGIGVFGKEGRGVCDHFGVTDDIDLIMGTFSKSLASIGGFIASDKDTINFLRHNVRTYIFSASNTPAATAAAIEALHIIRTEPERQQRLWEVTKYALRRFREEGFEIGDTHSPIIPLYVRDDYKTFLVTKLAFDNGVFINPVVPPACARQDTLVRFALMATHTEEQVERGVQVLKKIFVEQGLIK
;
A
#
# COMPACT_ATOMS: atom_id res chain seq x y z
N MET A 1 -0.95 4.11 -5.01
CA MET A 1 0.31 4.57 -5.60
C MET A 1 0.90 5.72 -4.79
N GLU A 2 0.09 6.67 -4.41
CA GLU A 2 0.45 7.90 -3.69
C GLU A 2 0.43 7.76 -2.16
N GLY A 3 0.03 6.63 -1.63
CA GLY A 3 0.00 6.36 -0.20
C GLY A 3 -1.10 7.07 0.58
N ASP A 4 -2.07 7.64 -0.09
CA ASP A 4 -3.27 8.23 0.50
C ASP A 4 -4.35 7.18 0.78
N LEU A 5 -5.37 7.56 1.54
CA LEU A 5 -6.50 6.72 1.88
C LEU A 5 -7.77 7.24 1.21
N ALA A 6 -8.56 6.33 0.64
CA ALA A 6 -9.90 6.66 0.19
C ALA A 6 -10.77 7.12 1.38
N ASN A 7 -11.52 8.21 1.20
CA ASN A 7 -12.45 8.69 2.23
C ASN A 7 -13.68 7.78 2.30
N LEU A 8 -13.50 6.59 2.89
CA LEU A 8 -14.56 5.56 2.98
C LEU A 8 -15.83 6.07 3.68
N PRO A 9 -15.78 6.86 4.77
CA PRO A 9 -16.99 7.40 5.37
C PRO A 9 -17.83 8.24 4.40
N ALA A 10 -17.21 9.08 3.58
CA ALA A 10 -17.92 9.87 2.57
C ALA A 10 -18.48 8.98 1.45
N ILE A 11 -17.73 7.97 1.02
CA ILE A 11 -18.17 7.00 0.00
C ILE A 11 -19.36 6.18 0.51
N VAL A 12 -19.35 5.75 1.76
CA VAL A 12 -20.48 5.04 2.41
C VAL A 12 -21.73 5.95 2.49
N ALA A 13 -21.55 7.24 2.78
CA ALA A 13 -22.67 8.18 2.75
C ALA A 13 -23.31 8.28 1.34
N LEU A 14 -22.48 8.27 0.28
CA LEU A 14 -22.97 8.22 -1.10
C LEU A 14 -23.66 6.88 -1.42
N LYS A 15 -23.14 5.75 -0.96
CA LYS A 15 -23.80 4.44 -1.09
C LYS A 15 -25.23 4.51 -0.57
N LYS A 16 -25.40 5.00 0.65
CA LYS A 16 -26.73 5.12 1.29
C LYS A 16 -27.66 6.06 0.52
N LYS A 17 -27.11 7.17 0.01
CA LYS A 17 -27.87 8.16 -0.76
C LYS A 17 -28.33 7.66 -2.13
N TYR A 18 -27.48 6.91 -2.83
CA TYR A 18 -27.71 6.50 -4.22
C TYR A 18 -28.05 5.01 -4.37
N ASN A 19 -28.15 4.28 -3.27
CA ASN A 19 -28.43 2.84 -3.25
C ASN A 19 -27.53 2.05 -4.21
N CYS A 20 -26.22 2.24 -4.09
CA CYS A 20 -25.22 1.54 -4.87
C CYS A 20 -24.38 0.58 -3.99
N SER A 21 -23.67 -0.34 -4.61
CA SER A 21 -22.73 -1.24 -3.92
C SER A 21 -21.32 -0.68 -3.92
N ILE A 22 -20.54 -1.04 -2.90
CA ILE A 22 -19.15 -0.66 -2.74
C ILE A 22 -18.27 -1.91 -2.69
N MET A 23 -17.24 -1.93 -3.54
CA MET A 23 -16.11 -2.83 -3.42
C MET A 23 -14.88 -2.05 -3.01
N VAL A 24 -14.17 -2.51 -1.97
CA VAL A 24 -12.91 -1.91 -1.51
C VAL A 24 -11.76 -2.86 -1.79
N ASP A 25 -10.72 -2.34 -2.41
CA ASP A 25 -9.42 -3.01 -2.55
C ASP A 25 -8.56 -2.71 -1.32
N GLU A 26 -8.39 -3.70 -0.47
CA GLU A 26 -7.58 -3.66 0.75
C GLU A 26 -6.16 -4.21 0.56
N ALA A 27 -5.70 -4.33 -0.69
CA ALA A 27 -4.40 -4.95 -0.99
C ALA A 27 -3.22 -4.29 -0.26
N HIS A 28 -3.30 -3.00 0.03
CA HIS A 28 -2.34 -2.25 0.85
C HIS A 28 -2.85 -1.94 2.27
N GLY A 29 -4.11 -2.23 2.58
CA GLY A 29 -4.71 -1.95 3.88
C GLY A 29 -4.46 -3.06 4.90
N ILE A 30 -4.65 -4.32 4.48
CA ILE A 30 -4.48 -5.50 5.35
C ILE A 30 -3.05 -5.59 5.87
N GLY A 31 -2.92 -5.82 7.18
CA GLY A 31 -1.64 -5.88 7.90
C GLY A 31 -1.05 -4.50 8.24
N VAL A 32 -1.63 -3.40 7.73
CA VAL A 32 -1.14 -2.03 7.92
C VAL A 32 -2.10 -1.20 8.74
N PHE A 33 -3.38 -1.17 8.35
CA PHE A 33 -4.41 -0.34 8.98
C PHE A 33 -5.38 -1.18 9.83
N GLY A 34 -6.12 -0.49 10.67
CA GLY A 34 -7.15 -1.08 11.52
C GLY A 34 -6.59 -1.89 12.70
N LYS A 35 -7.48 -2.32 13.57
CA LYS A 35 -7.12 -3.16 14.71
C LYS A 35 -6.64 -4.53 14.22
N GLU A 36 -5.51 -5.01 14.74
CA GLU A 36 -4.93 -6.30 14.32
C GLU A 36 -4.71 -6.40 12.79
N GLY A 37 -4.45 -5.25 12.12
CA GLY A 37 -4.20 -5.23 10.68
C GLY A 37 -5.40 -5.57 9.80
N ARG A 38 -6.63 -5.33 10.26
CA ARG A 38 -7.88 -5.69 9.53
C ARG A 38 -8.15 -4.85 8.28
N GLY A 39 -7.39 -3.78 8.07
CA GLY A 39 -7.49 -2.95 6.87
C GLY A 39 -8.12 -1.58 7.11
N VAL A 40 -8.31 -0.86 6.00
CA VAL A 40 -8.81 0.53 6.01
C VAL A 40 -10.31 0.57 6.33
N CYS A 41 -11.08 -0.43 5.94
CA CYS A 41 -12.49 -0.52 6.30
C CYS A 41 -12.69 -0.57 7.82
N ASP A 42 -11.86 -1.35 8.54
CA ASP A 42 -11.87 -1.41 10.00
C ASP A 42 -11.32 -0.12 10.62
N HIS A 43 -10.28 0.48 10.02
CA HIS A 43 -9.71 1.75 10.48
C HIS A 43 -10.76 2.87 10.54
N PHE A 44 -11.66 2.93 9.57
CA PHE A 44 -12.76 3.90 9.56
C PHE A 44 -14.05 3.40 10.24
N GLY A 45 -14.09 2.16 10.71
CA GLY A 45 -15.28 1.59 11.35
C GLY A 45 -16.47 1.39 10.42
N VAL A 46 -16.20 1.14 9.12
CA VAL A 46 -17.24 1.01 8.08
C VAL A 46 -17.30 -0.37 7.44
N THR A 47 -16.65 -1.37 8.02
CA THR A 47 -16.57 -2.73 7.46
C THR A 47 -17.94 -3.30 7.11
N ASP A 48 -18.95 -3.12 7.97
CA ASP A 48 -20.29 -3.64 7.77
C ASP A 48 -21.09 -2.91 6.67
N ASP A 49 -20.63 -1.73 6.25
CA ASP A 49 -21.22 -0.97 5.15
C ASP A 49 -20.63 -1.34 3.77
N ILE A 50 -19.59 -2.18 3.72
CA ILE A 50 -18.89 -2.55 2.47
C ILE A 50 -19.46 -3.90 1.97
N ASP A 51 -19.84 -3.93 0.68
CA ASP A 51 -20.46 -5.13 0.10
C ASP A 51 -19.42 -6.18 -0.28
N LEU A 52 -18.25 -5.74 -0.81
CA LEU A 52 -17.15 -6.62 -1.19
C LEU A 52 -15.82 -6.04 -0.71
N ILE A 53 -15.01 -6.88 -0.10
CA ILE A 53 -13.63 -6.55 0.27
C ILE A 53 -12.71 -7.48 -0.53
N MET A 54 -11.82 -6.88 -1.31
CA MET A 54 -10.76 -7.59 -2.01
C MET A 54 -9.47 -7.46 -1.22
N GLY A 55 -8.73 -8.56 -1.10
CA GLY A 55 -7.39 -8.57 -0.55
C GLY A 55 -6.43 -9.41 -1.37
N THR A 56 -5.15 -9.10 -1.29
CA THR A 56 -4.08 -9.88 -1.93
C THR A 56 -3.21 -10.57 -0.90
N PHE A 57 -2.67 -11.75 -1.25
CA PHE A 57 -1.66 -12.42 -0.44
C PHE A 57 -0.24 -11.96 -0.76
N SER A 58 -0.04 -11.17 -1.82
CA SER A 58 1.29 -10.83 -2.34
C SER A 58 2.00 -9.67 -1.63
N LYS A 59 1.41 -9.12 -0.57
CA LYS A 59 1.98 -8.04 0.24
C LYS A 59 2.16 -8.48 1.70
N SER A 60 1.37 -7.98 2.63
CA SER A 60 1.51 -8.31 4.06
C SER A 60 1.37 -9.81 4.38
N LEU A 61 0.66 -10.56 3.56
CA LEU A 61 0.49 -12.01 3.73
C LEU A 61 1.60 -12.84 3.05
N ALA A 62 2.59 -12.21 2.43
CA ALA A 62 3.85 -12.79 1.92
C ALA A 62 3.68 -14.07 1.06
N SER A 63 2.58 -14.17 0.27
CA SER A 63 2.26 -15.35 -0.52
C SER A 63 1.72 -14.97 -1.91
N ILE A 64 1.23 -15.92 -2.68
CA ILE A 64 0.63 -15.73 -4.00
C ILE A 64 -0.88 -15.94 -3.91
N GLY A 65 -1.65 -15.10 -4.59
CA GLY A 65 -3.09 -15.17 -4.67
C GLY A 65 -3.79 -14.00 -4.02
N GLY A 66 -5.06 -14.19 -3.71
CA GLY A 66 -5.90 -13.18 -3.10
C GLY A 66 -7.26 -13.75 -2.75
N PHE A 67 -8.14 -12.90 -2.28
CA PHE A 67 -9.49 -13.29 -1.88
C PHE A 67 -10.48 -12.16 -2.11
N ILE A 68 -11.74 -12.55 -2.17
CA ILE A 68 -12.91 -11.67 -1.99
C ILE A 68 -13.66 -12.12 -0.75
N ALA A 69 -13.99 -11.16 0.11
CA ALA A 69 -14.85 -11.37 1.27
C ALA A 69 -16.18 -10.62 1.08
N SER A 70 -17.28 -11.29 1.37
CA SER A 70 -18.64 -10.76 1.32
C SER A 70 -19.59 -11.69 2.08
N ASP A 71 -20.89 -11.42 2.00
CA ASP A 71 -21.92 -12.33 2.49
C ASP A 71 -21.94 -13.68 1.73
N LYS A 72 -22.58 -14.68 2.34
CA LYS A 72 -22.61 -16.05 1.84
C LYS A 72 -23.20 -16.17 0.44
N ASP A 73 -24.27 -15.43 0.17
CA ASP A 73 -25.01 -15.58 -1.10
C ASP A 73 -24.23 -14.92 -2.24
N THR A 74 -23.64 -13.76 -1.99
CA THR A 74 -22.71 -13.08 -2.92
C THR A 74 -21.51 -13.97 -3.23
N ILE A 75 -20.86 -14.55 -2.23
CA ILE A 75 -19.71 -15.46 -2.45
C ILE A 75 -20.12 -16.70 -3.22
N ASN A 76 -21.30 -17.28 -2.91
CA ASN A 76 -21.80 -18.41 -3.67
C ASN A 76 -22.07 -18.07 -5.14
N PHE A 77 -22.67 -16.91 -5.40
CA PHE A 77 -22.85 -16.40 -6.77
C PHE A 77 -21.52 -16.23 -7.50
N LEU A 78 -20.53 -15.57 -6.87
CA LEU A 78 -19.21 -15.35 -7.47
C LEU A 78 -18.50 -16.66 -7.83
N ARG A 79 -18.55 -17.67 -6.96
CA ARG A 79 -17.94 -18.99 -7.20
C ARG A 79 -18.47 -19.68 -8.45
N HIS A 80 -19.74 -19.48 -8.80
CA HIS A 80 -20.39 -20.13 -9.93
C HIS A 80 -20.42 -19.29 -11.21
N ASN A 81 -20.14 -17.98 -11.12
CA ASN A 81 -20.31 -17.08 -12.26
C ASN A 81 -19.04 -16.33 -12.67
N VAL A 82 -18.03 -16.20 -11.79
CA VAL A 82 -16.82 -15.46 -12.11
C VAL A 82 -15.87 -16.32 -12.95
N ARG A 83 -15.72 -15.97 -14.22
CA ARG A 83 -14.90 -16.73 -15.18
C ARG A 83 -13.46 -16.84 -14.76
N THR A 84 -12.87 -15.75 -14.24
CA THR A 84 -11.49 -15.74 -13.77
C THR A 84 -11.25 -16.67 -12.58
N TYR A 85 -12.28 -16.93 -11.78
CA TYR A 85 -12.21 -17.90 -10.69
C TYR A 85 -12.36 -19.34 -11.21
N ILE A 86 -13.36 -19.60 -12.09
CA ILE A 86 -13.67 -20.93 -12.61
C ILE A 86 -12.53 -21.48 -13.48
N PHE A 87 -11.91 -20.63 -14.30
CA PHE A 87 -10.87 -21.02 -15.26
C PHE A 87 -9.45 -20.80 -14.76
N SER A 88 -9.25 -20.47 -13.47
CA SER A 88 -7.93 -20.36 -12.86
C SER A 88 -7.60 -21.60 -12.03
N ALA A 89 -6.33 -21.97 -12.03
CA ALA A 89 -5.84 -23.02 -11.13
C ALA A 89 -5.91 -22.54 -9.67
N SER A 90 -6.23 -23.45 -8.78
CA SER A 90 -6.27 -23.18 -7.33
C SER A 90 -4.89 -22.85 -6.77
N ASN A 91 -4.86 -22.06 -5.70
CA ASN A 91 -3.64 -21.80 -4.96
C ASN A 91 -3.01 -23.12 -4.46
N THR A 92 -1.69 -23.18 -4.47
CA THR A 92 -1.00 -24.35 -3.95
C THR A 92 -1.18 -24.46 -2.43
N PRO A 93 -1.14 -25.68 -1.85
CA PRO A 93 -1.20 -25.85 -0.39
C PRO A 93 -0.10 -25.07 0.35
N ALA A 94 1.12 -25.02 -0.18
CA ALA A 94 2.21 -24.27 0.40
C ALA A 94 1.94 -22.76 0.45
N ALA A 95 1.43 -22.16 -0.65
CA ALA A 95 1.06 -20.75 -0.69
C ALA A 95 -0.08 -20.43 0.28
N THR A 96 -1.07 -21.33 0.39
CA THR A 96 -2.18 -21.18 1.32
C THR A 96 -1.71 -21.26 2.77
N ALA A 97 -0.86 -22.22 3.11
CA ALA A 97 -0.29 -22.36 4.45
C ALA A 97 0.54 -21.12 4.86
N ALA A 98 1.35 -20.59 3.93
CA ALA A 98 2.11 -19.37 4.17
C ALA A 98 1.18 -18.17 4.47
N ALA A 99 0.09 -18.00 3.72
CA ALA A 99 -0.87 -16.93 3.95
C ALA A 99 -1.61 -17.08 5.29
N ILE A 100 -1.95 -18.32 5.70
CA ILE A 100 -2.58 -18.60 6.99
C ILE A 100 -1.62 -18.23 8.14
N GLU A 101 -0.36 -18.64 8.04
CA GLU A 101 0.63 -18.32 9.08
C GLU A 101 0.92 -16.82 9.16
N ALA A 102 1.04 -16.14 8.02
CA ALA A 102 1.20 -14.68 8.00
C ALA A 102 0.02 -13.97 8.65
N LEU A 103 -1.21 -14.43 8.40
CA LEU A 103 -2.41 -13.90 9.06
C LEU A 103 -2.40 -14.17 10.57
N HIS A 104 -1.92 -15.33 11.00
CA HIS A 104 -1.74 -15.66 12.42
C HIS A 104 -0.76 -14.68 13.07
N ILE A 105 0.41 -14.46 12.46
CA ILE A 105 1.42 -13.50 12.92
C ILE A 105 0.84 -12.08 13.02
N ILE A 106 0.14 -11.60 12.00
CA ILE A 106 -0.50 -10.27 12.02
C ILE A 106 -1.42 -10.12 13.24
N ARG A 107 -2.16 -11.15 13.61
CA ARG A 107 -3.10 -11.13 14.73
C ARG A 107 -2.45 -11.29 16.10
N THR A 108 -1.35 -12.00 16.18
CA THR A 108 -0.71 -12.37 17.46
C THR A 108 0.52 -11.55 17.81
N GLU A 109 1.11 -10.83 16.83
CA GLU A 109 2.31 -10.01 16.99
C GLU A 109 2.04 -8.53 16.63
N PRO A 110 1.18 -7.81 17.38
CA PRO A 110 0.77 -6.43 17.07
C PRO A 110 1.95 -5.44 17.12
N GLU A 111 3.05 -5.79 17.78
CA GLU A 111 4.28 -5.01 17.84
C GLU A 111 4.90 -4.78 16.45
N ARG A 112 4.68 -5.68 15.49
CA ARG A 112 5.13 -5.48 14.10
C ARG A 112 4.39 -4.32 13.43
N GLN A 113 3.07 -4.24 13.62
CA GLN A 113 2.28 -3.11 13.12
C GLN A 113 2.69 -1.82 13.83
N GLN A 114 2.88 -1.83 15.14
CA GLN A 114 3.34 -0.67 15.91
C GLN A 114 4.70 -0.18 15.40
N ARG A 115 5.65 -1.09 15.21
CA ARG A 115 6.99 -0.78 14.67
C ARG A 115 6.92 -0.17 13.27
N LEU A 116 6.08 -0.70 12.39
CA LEU A 116 5.85 -0.13 11.06
C LEU A 116 5.42 1.34 11.17
N TRP A 117 4.49 1.65 12.07
CA TRP A 117 4.01 3.02 12.26
C TRP A 117 5.03 3.95 12.90
N GLU A 118 5.89 3.47 13.79
CA GLU A 118 7.02 4.24 14.35
C GLU A 118 7.96 4.67 13.22
N VAL A 119 8.44 3.70 12.43
CA VAL A 119 9.33 3.97 11.29
C VAL A 119 8.66 4.86 10.24
N THR A 120 7.36 4.67 10.00
CA THR A 120 6.59 5.51 9.09
C THR A 120 6.54 6.97 9.54
N LYS A 121 6.21 7.20 10.80
CA LYS A 121 6.18 8.57 11.38
C LYS A 121 7.54 9.24 11.30
N TYR A 122 8.60 8.50 11.59
CA TYR A 122 9.98 8.99 11.44
C TYR A 122 10.26 9.39 10.00
N ALA A 123 10.02 8.52 9.04
CA ALA A 123 10.30 8.76 7.63
C ALA A 123 9.49 9.95 7.07
N LEU A 124 8.18 10.01 7.35
CA LEU A 124 7.32 11.13 6.92
C LEU A 124 7.84 12.48 7.42
N ARG A 125 8.26 12.54 8.69
CA ARG A 125 8.85 13.74 9.26
C ARG A 125 10.14 14.10 8.53
N ARG A 126 11.05 13.16 8.36
CA ARG A 126 12.36 13.40 7.74
C ARG A 126 12.24 13.88 6.29
N PHE A 127 11.39 13.24 5.48
CA PHE A 127 11.19 13.70 4.10
C PHE A 127 10.61 15.12 4.03
N ARG A 128 9.69 15.48 4.92
CA ARG A 128 9.15 16.86 4.99
C ARG A 128 10.21 17.86 5.41
N GLU A 129 11.00 17.56 6.45
CA GLU A 129 12.11 18.40 6.93
C GLU A 129 13.17 18.65 5.84
N GLU A 130 13.43 17.66 4.99
CA GLU A 130 14.37 17.76 3.88
C GLU A 130 13.77 18.39 2.60
N GLY A 131 12.53 18.87 2.67
CA GLY A 131 11.89 19.64 1.60
C GLY A 131 11.32 18.80 0.45
N PHE A 132 11.12 17.51 0.63
CA PHE A 132 10.48 16.69 -0.39
C PHE A 132 8.97 16.97 -0.48
N GLU A 133 8.47 17.01 -1.71
CA GLU A 133 7.03 16.99 -1.96
C GLU A 133 6.53 15.54 -1.86
N ILE A 134 5.80 15.23 -0.78
CA ILE A 134 5.29 13.88 -0.49
C ILE A 134 3.76 13.80 -0.51
N GLY A 135 3.08 14.86 -0.95
CA GLY A 135 1.62 14.91 -0.93
C GLY A 135 1.01 14.77 0.46
N ASP A 136 -0.23 14.31 0.48
CA ASP A 136 -1.00 14.08 1.72
C ASP A 136 -0.97 12.60 2.16
N THR A 137 0.20 11.98 2.06
CA THR A 137 0.33 10.59 2.50
C THR A 137 0.36 10.47 4.01
N HIS A 138 -0.39 9.48 4.50
CA HIS A 138 -0.47 9.07 5.91
C HIS A 138 -0.23 7.55 6.04
N SER A 139 0.53 6.95 5.13
CA SER A 139 0.78 5.51 5.09
C SER A 139 2.28 5.18 5.02
N PRO A 140 2.67 3.90 5.17
CA PRO A 140 4.04 3.44 4.96
C PRO A 140 4.53 3.57 3.50
N ILE A 141 3.69 4.07 2.61
CA ILE A 141 4.05 4.38 1.22
C ILE A 141 4.22 5.89 1.11
N ILE A 142 5.44 6.32 0.81
CA ILE A 142 5.79 7.74 0.70
C ILE A 142 6.11 8.05 -0.76
N PRO A 143 5.24 8.81 -1.45
CA PRO A 143 5.52 9.28 -2.80
C PRO A 143 6.53 10.43 -2.74
N LEU A 144 7.55 10.40 -3.58
CA LEU A 144 8.46 11.51 -3.79
C LEU A 144 8.24 11.98 -5.22
N TYR A 145 7.54 13.10 -5.38
CA TYR A 145 7.14 13.59 -6.71
C TYR A 145 8.34 14.09 -7.51
N VAL A 146 8.44 13.60 -8.74
CA VAL A 146 9.49 13.99 -9.71
C VAL A 146 8.88 14.74 -10.89
N ARG A 147 7.65 14.39 -11.30
CA ARG A 147 6.84 15.04 -12.34
C ARG A 147 7.48 15.04 -13.75
N ASP A 148 8.39 14.12 -13.98
CA ASP A 148 9.09 13.91 -15.26
C ASP A 148 9.43 12.42 -15.42
N ASP A 149 8.98 11.80 -16.49
CA ASP A 149 9.14 10.35 -16.75
C ASP A 149 10.62 9.95 -16.79
N TYR A 150 11.44 10.71 -17.52
CA TYR A 150 12.86 10.41 -17.69
C TYR A 150 13.62 10.57 -16.36
N LYS A 151 13.40 11.70 -15.67
CA LYS A 151 14.03 11.94 -14.35
C LYS A 151 13.59 10.91 -13.32
N THR A 152 12.34 10.41 -13.38
CA THR A 152 11.87 9.36 -12.48
C THR A 152 12.71 8.09 -12.61
N PHE A 153 12.97 7.63 -13.84
CA PHE A 153 13.86 6.49 -14.06
C PHE A 153 15.31 6.79 -13.68
N LEU A 154 15.80 7.99 -13.99
CA LEU A 154 17.15 8.41 -13.64
C LEU A 154 17.36 8.42 -12.12
N VAL A 155 16.45 9.04 -11.37
CA VAL A 155 16.48 9.05 -9.89
C VAL A 155 16.47 7.62 -9.34
N THR A 156 15.61 6.74 -9.88
CA THR A 156 15.57 5.33 -9.48
C THR A 156 16.90 4.63 -9.69
N LYS A 157 17.51 4.83 -10.87
CA LYS A 157 18.83 4.25 -11.20
C LYS A 157 19.92 4.78 -10.27
N LEU A 158 19.98 6.10 -10.07
CA LEU A 158 20.96 6.72 -9.19
C LEU A 158 20.79 6.27 -7.73
N ALA A 159 19.55 6.14 -7.26
CA ALA A 159 19.25 5.62 -5.92
C ALA A 159 19.78 4.18 -5.76
N PHE A 160 19.51 3.32 -6.75
CA PHE A 160 19.97 1.93 -6.76
C PHE A 160 21.52 1.86 -6.73
N ASP A 161 22.21 2.66 -7.54
CA ASP A 161 23.68 2.72 -7.58
C ASP A 161 24.30 3.19 -6.25
N ASN A 162 23.53 3.92 -5.44
CA ASN A 162 23.90 4.37 -4.10
C ASN A 162 23.34 3.47 -2.97
N GLY A 163 22.83 2.28 -3.31
CA GLY A 163 22.38 1.27 -2.37
C GLY A 163 20.99 1.53 -1.75
N VAL A 164 20.14 2.31 -2.44
CA VAL A 164 18.75 2.56 -2.06
C VAL A 164 17.82 2.03 -3.15
N PHE A 165 17.07 0.97 -2.83
CA PHE A 165 16.09 0.38 -3.75
C PHE A 165 14.72 1.06 -3.58
N ILE A 166 14.26 1.71 -4.64
CA ILE A 166 12.94 2.36 -4.73
C ILE A 166 12.29 2.04 -6.08
N ASN A 167 10.98 2.22 -6.18
CA ASN A 167 10.24 1.93 -7.40
C ASN A 167 9.82 3.22 -8.11
N PRO A 168 10.04 3.33 -9.43
CA PRO A 168 9.44 4.37 -10.24
C PRO A 168 7.95 4.11 -10.42
N VAL A 169 7.15 5.17 -10.41
CA VAL A 169 5.72 5.14 -10.73
C VAL A 169 5.50 6.14 -11.86
N VAL A 170 5.14 5.62 -13.02
CA VAL A 170 4.95 6.38 -14.27
C VAL A 170 3.66 5.91 -14.96
N PRO A 171 3.15 6.64 -15.95
CA PRO A 171 1.99 6.19 -16.71
C PRO A 171 2.16 4.75 -17.25
N PRO A 172 1.11 3.92 -17.22
CA PRO A 172 -0.29 4.23 -16.86
C PRO A 172 -0.61 4.10 -15.35
N ALA A 173 0.36 3.87 -14.47
CA ALA A 173 0.14 3.67 -13.04
C ALA A 173 -0.20 4.97 -12.29
N CYS A 174 0.16 6.12 -12.84
CA CYS A 174 -0.25 7.45 -12.39
C CYS A 174 -0.46 8.38 -13.59
N ALA A 175 -0.99 9.58 -13.36
CA ALA A 175 -1.04 10.60 -14.40
C ALA A 175 0.39 11.12 -14.70
N ARG A 176 0.64 11.57 -15.94
CA ARG A 176 1.99 11.99 -16.35
C ARG A 176 2.57 13.13 -15.51
N GLN A 177 1.72 14.07 -15.10
CA GLN A 177 2.12 15.18 -14.23
C GLN A 177 2.37 14.76 -12.78
N ASP A 178 2.07 13.51 -12.41
CA ASP A 178 2.17 12.99 -11.05
C ASP A 178 3.19 11.84 -10.93
N THR A 179 4.12 11.75 -11.89
CA THR A 179 5.19 10.75 -11.82
C THR A 179 6.04 10.93 -10.58
N LEU A 180 6.38 9.83 -9.94
CA LEU A 180 7.03 9.83 -8.66
C LEU A 180 7.97 8.61 -8.50
N VAL A 181 8.84 8.65 -7.52
CA VAL A 181 9.46 7.44 -6.98
C VAL A 181 8.81 7.09 -5.65
N ARG A 182 8.58 5.80 -5.41
CA ARG A 182 7.88 5.31 -4.23
C ARG A 182 8.84 4.75 -3.20
N PHE A 183 8.91 5.41 -2.05
CA PHE A 183 9.62 4.91 -0.88
C PHE A 183 8.66 4.13 -0.01
N ALA A 184 8.85 2.80 0.08
CA ALA A 184 7.97 1.90 0.82
C ALA A 184 8.68 1.34 2.05
N LEU A 185 7.99 1.36 3.18
CA LEU A 185 8.53 0.94 4.47
C LEU A 185 8.06 -0.46 4.87
N MET A 186 8.90 -1.12 5.64
CA MET A 186 8.60 -2.37 6.32
C MET A 186 8.90 -2.22 7.82
N ALA A 187 8.25 -3.04 8.66
CA ALA A 187 8.46 -3.05 10.10
C ALA A 187 9.92 -3.37 10.50
N THR A 188 10.66 -4.02 9.63
CA THR A 188 12.07 -4.40 9.85
C THR A 188 13.07 -3.29 9.52
N HIS A 189 12.64 -2.19 8.90
CA HIS A 189 13.54 -1.06 8.68
C HIS A 189 13.91 -0.38 9.99
N THR A 190 15.19 0.06 10.09
CA THR A 190 15.67 0.88 11.19
C THR A 190 15.63 2.36 10.83
N GLU A 191 15.67 3.24 11.84
CA GLU A 191 15.74 4.68 11.60
C GLU A 191 17.02 5.07 10.85
N GLU A 192 18.16 4.39 11.12
CA GLU A 192 19.42 4.61 10.43
C GLU A 192 19.32 4.25 8.94
N GLN A 193 18.62 3.17 8.60
CA GLN A 193 18.37 2.79 7.20
C GLN A 193 17.48 3.81 6.49
N VAL A 194 16.43 4.28 7.18
CA VAL A 194 15.55 5.34 6.64
C VAL A 194 16.34 6.63 6.45
N GLU A 195 17.12 7.06 7.45
CA GLU A 195 17.93 8.28 7.36
C GLU A 195 18.94 8.20 6.20
N ARG A 196 19.62 7.07 6.05
CA ARG A 196 20.50 6.84 4.90
C ARG A 196 19.74 6.99 3.59
N GLY A 197 18.56 6.42 3.48
CA GLY A 197 17.70 6.54 2.29
C GLY A 197 17.31 7.99 2.00
N VAL A 198 16.90 8.72 3.03
CA VAL A 198 16.57 10.15 2.93
C VAL A 198 17.76 10.98 2.43
N GLN A 199 18.95 10.78 3.01
CA GLN A 199 20.13 11.56 2.65
C GLN A 199 20.63 11.25 1.22
N VAL A 200 20.62 9.98 0.81
CA VAL A 200 20.94 9.59 -0.57
C VAL A 200 19.96 10.24 -1.55
N LEU A 201 18.66 10.14 -1.28
CA LEU A 201 17.64 10.72 -2.16
C LEU A 201 17.71 12.24 -2.17
N LYS A 202 17.95 12.89 -1.01
CA LYS A 202 18.15 14.34 -0.95
C LYS A 202 19.26 14.80 -1.90
N LYS A 203 20.43 14.16 -1.80
CA LYS A 203 21.56 14.48 -2.69
C LYS A 203 21.16 14.36 -4.17
N ILE A 204 20.53 13.24 -4.54
CA ILE A 204 20.11 13.01 -5.92
C ILE A 204 19.08 14.06 -6.38
N PHE A 205 18.06 14.36 -5.54
CA PHE A 205 17.01 15.32 -5.88
C PHE A 205 17.58 16.74 -6.06
N VAL A 206 18.53 17.17 -5.21
CA VAL A 206 19.23 18.45 -5.36
C VAL A 206 20.04 18.47 -6.65
N GLU A 207 20.83 17.44 -6.94
CA GLU A 207 21.65 17.34 -8.16
C GLU A 207 20.80 17.33 -9.44
N GLN A 208 19.56 16.80 -9.38
CA GLN A 208 18.63 16.80 -10.50
C GLN A 208 17.73 18.06 -10.56
N GLY A 209 17.90 19.00 -9.61
CA GLY A 209 17.11 20.24 -9.55
C GLY A 209 15.63 20.01 -9.23
N LEU A 210 15.32 18.99 -8.45
CA LEU A 210 13.96 18.62 -8.04
C LEU A 210 13.57 19.26 -6.70
N ILE A 211 14.53 19.47 -5.82
CA ILE A 211 14.39 20.24 -4.57
C ILE A 211 15.60 21.19 -4.42
N LYS A 212 15.52 22.11 -3.45
CA LYS A 212 16.59 23.11 -3.18
C LYS A 212 17.61 22.61 -2.17
#